data_56c5e95a1d41ca7e76e4647412a73c57
#
_entry.id   56c5e95a1d41ca7e76e4647412a73c57
#
_cell.length_a   1.000
_cell.length_b   1.000
_cell.length_c   1.000
_cell.angle_alpha   90.00
_cell.angle_beta   90.00
_cell.angle_gamma   90.00
#
_symmetry.space_group_name_H-M   'P 1'
#
loop_
_entity.id
_entity.type
_entity.pdbx_description
1 polymer ?
#
loop_
_entity_poly.entity_id
_entity_poly.type
_entity_poly.pdbx_seq_one_letter_code
_entity_poly.pdbx_strand_id
1 'polypeptide(L)'
;MLILVSVVLKNKLGFIFTAFSLFALGFYMASSSNLKINIKNPVFLECKVISFPEKYYKNFLSDCKVLNSNNKNLINKEVKLISNKKLFFLSNVYILGKASIKHNKIFVKVVNLKEEKNKFLSPILSFRDYLIKNFKENSLNYISFSIGNALIFGDRSYIPQNIKKAFINTGLIHLLAISGLHIGLLIFILLFIFSFWDKRKSYLITILFLIFYPVITAFHIPVFRASLMGILYLYGKFKYLAINPMNILFFVAFISALIYPEVIFSVGFQLSFIAVFGLILSRKYIEIDIKNKFLKFFITSMLLSFFAVLWTTPLIIFYFHQFSPTSIFATTFEMFLLIPYLFLSVLNMFSLFLIKPLINIMDFIGLKFIELAKLFDSLKIMASNLDLNLIEVLTYYILLGFITINSKIKIIYKYILFFILFSFLFVMSKI
;
A
#
# COMPACT_ATOMS: atom_id res chain seq x y z
N MET A 1 -25.04 7.99 6.96
CA MET A 1 -23.68 7.95 6.39
C MET A 1 -23.25 9.28 5.75
N LEU A 2 -24.00 9.85 4.78
CA LEU A 2 -23.66 11.12 4.12
C LEU A 2 -23.59 12.34 5.08
N ILE A 3 -24.46 12.41 6.10
CA ILE A 3 -24.47 13.45 7.13
C ILE A 3 -23.24 13.31 8.02
N LEU A 4 -22.85 12.08 8.40
CA LEU A 4 -21.65 11.79 9.20
C LEU A 4 -20.38 12.19 8.45
N VAL A 5 -20.30 11.94 7.15
CA VAL A 5 -19.20 12.37 6.28
C VAL A 5 -19.11 13.89 6.23
N SER A 6 -20.23 14.61 6.16
CA SER A 6 -20.24 16.09 6.14
C SER A 6 -19.81 16.70 7.48
N VAL A 7 -20.20 16.10 8.59
CA VAL A 7 -19.81 16.52 9.95
C VAL A 7 -18.32 16.27 10.18
N VAL A 8 -17.81 15.11 9.76
CA VAL A 8 -16.38 14.74 9.87
C VAL A 8 -15.49 15.67 9.05
N LEU A 9 -15.95 16.12 7.88
CA LEU A 9 -15.19 17.06 7.06
C LEU A 9 -15.12 18.48 7.66
N LYS A 10 -16.04 18.85 8.55
CA LYS A 10 -16.14 20.22 9.12
C LYS A 10 -15.56 20.39 10.53
N ASN A 11 -15.60 19.40 11.41
CA ASN A 11 -15.28 19.56 12.84
C ASN A 11 -13.89 19.02 13.23
N LYS A 12 -13.03 19.89 13.79
CA LYS A 12 -11.64 19.57 14.15
C LYS A 12 -11.48 18.74 15.45
N LEU A 13 -12.31 18.93 16.46
CA LEU A 13 -12.12 18.38 17.82
C LEU A 13 -12.85 17.06 18.09
N GLY A 14 -14.07 16.88 17.60
CA GLY A 14 -14.84 15.64 17.83
C GLY A 14 -14.20 14.40 17.20
N PHE A 15 -13.38 14.61 16.20
CA PHE A 15 -12.74 13.54 15.46
C PHE A 15 -11.52 12.95 16.16
N ILE A 16 -10.71 13.79 16.83
CA ILE A 16 -9.55 13.34 17.62
C ILE A 16 -10.03 12.46 18.79
N PHE A 17 -11.14 12.82 19.42
CA PHE A 17 -11.71 12.06 20.54
C PHE A 17 -12.26 10.70 20.12
N THR A 18 -12.94 10.62 18.96
CA THR A 18 -13.44 9.36 18.41
C THR A 18 -12.30 8.45 17.92
N ALA A 19 -11.25 9.01 17.31
CA ALA A 19 -10.07 8.26 16.89
C ALA A 19 -9.34 7.65 18.10
N PHE A 20 -9.18 8.41 19.20
CA PHE A 20 -8.51 7.92 20.40
C PHE A 20 -9.32 6.86 21.16
N SER A 21 -10.64 7.01 21.28
CA SER A 21 -11.50 6.01 21.92
C SER A 21 -11.55 4.70 21.16
N LEU A 22 -11.44 4.74 19.83
CA LEU A 22 -11.38 3.55 18.99
C LEU A 22 -10.02 2.90 18.95
N PHE A 23 -8.95 3.70 19.03
CA PHE A 23 -7.61 3.16 19.24
C PHE A 23 -7.55 2.36 20.56
N ALA A 24 -8.13 2.89 21.63
CA ALA A 24 -8.24 2.22 22.93
C ALA A 24 -9.09 0.93 22.85
N LEU A 25 -10.21 0.97 22.11
CA LEU A 25 -11.07 -0.18 21.89
C LEU A 25 -10.38 -1.27 21.05
N GLY A 26 -9.67 -0.88 19.98
CA GLY A 26 -8.86 -1.76 19.14
C GLY A 26 -7.73 -2.42 19.94
N PHE A 27 -7.05 -1.64 20.80
CA PHE A 27 -6.02 -2.15 21.71
C PHE A 27 -6.58 -3.20 22.68
N TYR A 28 -7.74 -2.92 23.29
CA TYR A 28 -8.42 -3.85 24.19
C TYR A 28 -8.83 -5.15 23.48
N MET A 29 -9.40 -5.07 22.29
CA MET A 29 -9.81 -6.25 21.50
C MET A 29 -8.61 -7.06 21.00
N ALA A 30 -7.50 -6.43 20.63
CA ALA A 30 -6.29 -7.11 20.19
C ALA A 30 -5.54 -7.80 21.34
N SER A 31 -5.53 -7.21 22.54
CA SER A 31 -4.90 -7.81 23.72
C SER A 31 -5.60 -9.09 24.17
N SER A 32 -6.89 -9.26 23.85
CA SER A 32 -7.66 -10.45 24.18
C SER A 32 -7.44 -11.65 23.23
N SER A 33 -6.69 -11.49 22.14
CA SER A 33 -6.54 -12.50 21.08
C SER A 33 -5.33 -13.45 21.22
N ASN A 34 -4.47 -13.28 22.22
CA ASN A 34 -3.28 -14.14 22.45
C ASN A 34 -3.63 -15.47 23.12
N LEU A 35 -4.41 -16.32 22.46
CA LEU A 35 -4.69 -17.69 22.92
C LEU A 35 -3.64 -18.65 22.35
N LYS A 36 -3.00 -19.44 23.22
CA LYS A 36 -2.19 -20.59 22.80
C LYS A 36 -3.09 -21.58 22.04
N ILE A 37 -2.81 -21.75 20.74
CA ILE A 37 -3.62 -22.60 19.88
C ILE A 37 -3.04 -24.01 19.89
N ASN A 38 -3.78 -24.97 20.41
CA ASN A 38 -3.48 -26.38 20.24
C ASN A 38 -4.27 -26.91 19.02
N ILE A 39 -3.56 -27.33 17.97
CA ILE A 39 -4.16 -27.75 16.69
C ILE A 39 -4.10 -29.27 16.60
N LYS A 40 -5.28 -29.90 16.55
CA LYS A 40 -5.40 -31.34 16.24
C LYS A 40 -5.45 -31.53 14.72
N ASN A 41 -4.58 -32.33 14.17
CA ASN A 41 -4.59 -32.73 12.75
C ASN A 41 -5.28 -34.09 12.55
N PRO A 42 -5.96 -34.33 11.41
CA PRO A 42 -6.20 -33.42 10.29
C PRO A 42 -7.22 -32.32 10.63
N VAL A 43 -7.07 -31.16 9.98
CA VAL A 43 -7.97 -30.02 10.16
C VAL A 43 -8.94 -29.96 8.99
N PHE A 44 -10.24 -29.90 9.32
CA PHE A 44 -11.29 -29.53 8.38
C PHE A 44 -11.59 -28.04 8.53
N LEU A 45 -11.53 -27.28 7.44
CA LEU A 45 -11.77 -25.84 7.42
C LEU A 45 -12.80 -25.50 6.34
N GLU A 46 -13.77 -24.70 6.73
CA GLU A 46 -14.54 -23.88 5.82
C GLU A 46 -13.99 -22.46 5.95
N CYS A 47 -13.47 -21.89 4.88
CA CYS A 47 -12.87 -20.58 4.96
C CYS A 47 -13.08 -19.76 3.69
N LYS A 48 -13.00 -18.44 3.84
CA LYS A 48 -13.10 -17.48 2.76
C LYS A 48 -11.71 -16.97 2.38
N VAL A 49 -11.35 -17.12 1.12
CA VAL A 49 -10.07 -16.63 0.60
C VAL A 49 -10.04 -15.11 0.61
N ILE A 50 -9.06 -14.50 1.29
CA ILE A 50 -8.96 -13.05 1.49
C ILE A 50 -7.76 -12.42 0.80
N SER A 51 -6.89 -13.23 0.17
CA SER A 51 -5.78 -12.73 -0.64
C SER A 51 -5.71 -13.42 -1.99
N PHE A 52 -5.05 -12.79 -2.96
CA PHE A 52 -4.68 -13.51 -4.18
C PHE A 52 -3.59 -14.53 -3.88
N PRO A 53 -3.62 -15.66 -4.62
CA PRO A 53 -2.60 -16.68 -4.47
C PRO A 53 -1.25 -16.16 -4.94
N GLU A 54 -0.28 -16.14 -4.04
CA GLU A 54 1.12 -15.91 -4.36
C GLU A 54 1.80 -17.23 -4.73
N LYS A 55 2.68 -17.22 -5.73
CA LYS A 55 3.44 -18.42 -6.09
C LYS A 55 4.47 -18.73 -5.01
N TYR A 56 4.39 -19.93 -4.43
CA TYR A 56 5.27 -20.40 -3.38
C TYR A 56 5.89 -21.76 -3.80
N TYR A 57 7.10 -21.73 -4.36
CA TYR A 57 7.74 -22.90 -5.00
C TYR A 57 6.84 -23.51 -6.10
N LYS A 58 6.44 -24.79 -5.93
CA LYS A 58 5.53 -25.51 -6.83
C LYS A 58 4.04 -25.31 -6.47
N ASN A 59 3.75 -24.61 -5.37
CA ASN A 59 2.40 -24.41 -4.82
C ASN A 59 2.00 -22.93 -4.87
N PHE A 60 0.77 -22.66 -4.43
CA PHE A 60 0.24 -21.31 -4.21
C PHE A 60 -0.02 -21.10 -2.73
N LEU A 61 0.32 -19.92 -2.24
CA LEU A 61 0.04 -19.44 -0.89
C LEU A 61 -1.10 -18.44 -0.97
N SER A 62 -2.17 -18.65 -0.17
CA SER A 62 -3.30 -17.73 -0.09
C SER A 62 -3.67 -17.52 1.36
N ASP A 63 -4.00 -16.29 1.74
CA ASP A 63 -4.54 -16.03 3.07
C ASP A 63 -6.06 -16.30 3.05
N CYS A 64 -6.53 -16.93 4.12
CA CYS A 64 -7.91 -17.37 4.25
C CYS A 64 -8.44 -17.08 5.64
N LYS A 65 -9.65 -16.52 5.76
CA LYS A 65 -10.35 -16.34 7.03
C LYS A 65 -11.23 -17.55 7.29
N VAL A 66 -10.99 -18.22 8.40
CA VAL A 66 -11.74 -19.44 8.79
C VAL A 66 -13.15 -19.05 9.26
N LEU A 67 -14.15 -19.60 8.61
CA LEU A 67 -15.56 -19.42 8.95
C LEU A 67 -16.04 -20.54 9.89
N ASN A 68 -15.60 -21.79 9.60
CA ASN A 68 -15.95 -22.95 10.39
C ASN A 68 -14.78 -23.96 10.42
N SER A 69 -14.65 -24.74 11.49
CA SER A 69 -13.59 -25.73 11.65
C SER A 69 -13.96 -26.80 12.67
N ASN A 70 -13.42 -28.01 12.46
CA ASN A 70 -13.43 -29.05 13.50
C ASN A 70 -12.56 -28.66 14.73
N ASN A 71 -11.69 -27.69 14.60
CA ASN A 71 -10.94 -27.08 15.69
C ASN A 71 -11.48 -25.68 15.98
N LYS A 72 -12.31 -25.53 17.02
CA LYS A 72 -12.96 -24.25 17.41
C LYS A 72 -11.97 -23.09 17.59
N ASN A 73 -10.72 -23.36 17.97
CA ASN A 73 -9.69 -22.35 18.17
C ASN A 73 -9.22 -21.67 16.87
N LEU A 74 -9.58 -22.22 15.71
CA LEU A 74 -9.24 -21.67 14.40
C LEU A 74 -10.35 -20.77 13.82
N ILE A 75 -11.56 -20.84 14.34
CA ILE A 75 -12.70 -20.05 13.84
C ILE A 75 -12.39 -18.55 13.99
N ASN A 76 -12.72 -17.77 12.95
CA ASN A 76 -12.43 -16.34 12.79
C ASN A 76 -10.95 -15.96 12.73
N LYS A 77 -10.02 -16.93 12.69
CA LYS A 77 -8.58 -16.64 12.50
C LYS A 77 -8.19 -16.66 11.04
N GLU A 78 -7.10 -15.93 10.76
CA GLU A 78 -6.46 -15.97 9.44
C GLU A 78 -5.47 -17.12 9.39
N VAL A 79 -5.55 -17.91 8.33
CA VAL A 79 -4.66 -19.04 8.06
C VAL A 79 -4.04 -18.88 6.67
N LYS A 80 -2.80 -19.32 6.53
CA LYS A 80 -2.11 -19.37 5.24
C LYS A 80 -2.29 -20.76 4.63
N LEU A 81 -2.97 -20.79 3.49
CA LEU A 81 -3.23 -22.02 2.74
C LEU A 81 -2.10 -22.27 1.75
N ILE A 82 -1.53 -23.48 1.79
CA ILE A 82 -0.58 -23.95 0.77
C ILE A 82 -1.32 -24.97 -0.09
N SER A 83 -1.67 -24.59 -1.32
CA SER A 83 -2.44 -25.41 -2.27
C SER A 83 -1.72 -25.60 -3.59
N ASN A 84 -1.99 -26.71 -4.28
CA ASN A 84 -1.50 -26.98 -5.65
C ASN A 84 -2.31 -26.21 -6.70
N LYS A 85 -3.49 -25.70 -6.35
CA LYS A 85 -4.36 -24.95 -7.26
C LYS A 85 -4.38 -23.47 -6.86
N LYS A 86 -4.47 -22.60 -7.85
CA LYS A 86 -4.71 -21.17 -7.68
C LYS A 86 -6.14 -20.98 -7.21
N LEU A 87 -6.32 -20.45 -5.99
CA LEU A 87 -7.63 -20.18 -5.40
C LEU A 87 -8.15 -18.83 -5.88
N PHE A 88 -9.48 -18.73 -6.05
CA PHE A 88 -10.09 -17.45 -6.40
C PHE A 88 -10.31 -16.57 -5.17
N PHE A 89 -10.03 -15.30 -5.33
CA PHE A 89 -10.27 -14.31 -4.28
C PHE A 89 -11.76 -14.24 -3.91
N LEU A 90 -12.05 -14.17 -2.62
CA LEU A 90 -13.40 -14.20 -2.03
C LEU A 90 -14.23 -15.45 -2.37
N SER A 91 -13.61 -16.53 -2.85
CA SER A 91 -14.24 -17.84 -2.92
C SER A 91 -14.37 -18.44 -1.52
N ASN A 92 -15.45 -19.20 -1.31
CA ASN A 92 -15.54 -20.08 -0.15
C ASN A 92 -14.83 -21.39 -0.50
N VAL A 93 -13.96 -21.83 0.39
CA VAL A 93 -13.20 -23.07 0.20
C VAL A 93 -13.41 -24.01 1.39
N TYR A 94 -13.68 -25.26 1.06
CA TYR A 94 -13.76 -26.36 2.00
C TYR A 94 -12.49 -27.17 1.90
N ILE A 95 -11.75 -27.26 2.98
CA ILE A 95 -10.38 -27.78 2.98
C ILE A 95 -10.26 -28.89 4.00
N LEU A 96 -9.67 -29.99 3.58
CA LEU A 96 -9.04 -30.97 4.46
C LEU A 96 -7.54 -30.81 4.35
N GLY A 97 -6.83 -30.60 5.46
CA GLY A 97 -5.42 -30.33 5.42
C GLY A 97 -4.67 -30.63 6.72
N LYS A 98 -3.37 -30.43 6.69
CA LYS A 98 -2.50 -30.50 7.88
C LYS A 98 -2.07 -29.10 8.26
N ALA A 99 -2.41 -28.68 9.48
CA ALA A 99 -2.04 -27.38 10.01
C ALA A 99 -0.72 -27.45 10.78
N SER A 100 0.07 -26.38 10.65
CA SER A 100 1.32 -26.17 11.38
C SER A 100 1.44 -24.70 11.76
N ILE A 101 2.07 -24.41 12.90
CA ILE A 101 2.34 -23.05 13.35
C ILE A 101 3.81 -22.75 13.07
N LYS A 102 4.08 -21.66 12.35
CA LYS A 102 5.43 -21.12 12.10
C LYS A 102 5.42 -19.60 12.28
N HIS A 103 6.34 -19.05 13.09
CA HIS A 103 6.47 -17.60 13.33
C HIS A 103 5.11 -16.93 13.67
N ASN A 104 4.38 -17.49 14.63
CA ASN A 104 3.04 -17.03 15.03
C ASN A 104 1.97 -17.00 13.92
N LYS A 105 2.22 -17.65 12.78
CA LYS A 105 1.25 -17.79 11.68
C LYS A 105 0.85 -19.25 11.52
N ILE A 106 -0.42 -19.47 11.23
CA ILE A 106 -0.96 -20.80 11.00
C ILE A 106 -0.88 -21.10 9.51
N PHE A 107 -0.16 -22.16 9.17
CA PHE A 107 -0.06 -22.66 7.80
C PHE A 107 -0.87 -23.94 7.69
N VAL A 108 -1.66 -24.06 6.63
CA VAL A 108 -2.44 -25.26 6.35
C VAL A 108 -2.04 -25.78 4.96
N LYS A 109 -1.39 -26.94 4.96
CA LYS A 109 -1.09 -27.66 3.71
C LYS A 109 -2.36 -28.38 3.30
N VAL A 110 -2.93 -27.97 2.17
CA VAL A 110 -4.17 -28.50 1.61
C VAL A 110 -3.94 -29.90 1.05
N VAL A 111 -4.78 -30.86 1.45
CA VAL A 111 -4.82 -32.23 0.92
C VAL A 111 -5.98 -32.34 -0.07
N ASN A 112 -7.18 -32.01 0.36
CA ASN A 112 -8.38 -31.98 -0.46
C ASN A 112 -9.01 -30.59 -0.43
N LEU A 113 -9.53 -30.16 -1.58
CA LEU A 113 -10.09 -28.84 -1.77
C LEU A 113 -11.37 -28.88 -2.60
N LYS A 114 -12.44 -28.29 -2.08
CA LYS A 114 -13.63 -27.90 -2.85
C LYS A 114 -13.76 -26.41 -2.82
N GLU A 115 -13.87 -25.76 -3.96
CA GLU A 115 -13.97 -24.29 -4.09
C GLU A 115 -15.33 -23.90 -4.65
N GLU A 116 -15.99 -22.96 -3.99
CA GLU A 116 -17.24 -22.34 -4.45
C GLU A 116 -16.97 -20.86 -4.77
N LYS A 117 -17.01 -20.52 -6.05
CA LYS A 117 -16.76 -19.16 -6.52
C LYS A 117 -17.90 -18.22 -6.17
N ASN A 118 -17.56 -16.99 -5.76
CA ASN A 118 -18.54 -15.95 -5.52
C ASN A 118 -19.18 -15.50 -6.84
N LYS A 119 -20.51 -15.70 -6.99
CA LYS A 119 -21.25 -15.41 -8.23
C LYS A 119 -21.18 -13.93 -8.65
N PHE A 120 -21.13 -12.98 -7.71
CA PHE A 120 -21.09 -11.54 -8.01
C PHE A 120 -19.70 -11.06 -8.42
N LEU A 121 -18.64 -11.60 -7.84
CA LEU A 121 -17.26 -11.16 -8.10
C LEU A 121 -16.61 -11.95 -9.22
N SER A 122 -17.09 -13.14 -9.53
CA SER A 122 -16.51 -13.99 -10.56
C SER A 122 -16.41 -13.33 -11.95
N PRO A 123 -17.39 -12.52 -12.43
CA PRO A 123 -17.25 -11.85 -13.71
C PRO A 123 -16.12 -10.80 -13.72
N ILE A 124 -15.99 -10.02 -12.63
CA ILE A 124 -14.96 -8.98 -12.49
C ILE A 124 -13.57 -9.64 -12.44
N LEU A 125 -13.44 -10.72 -11.69
CA LEU A 125 -12.18 -11.46 -11.59
C LEU A 125 -11.82 -12.17 -12.90
N SER A 126 -12.81 -12.70 -13.62
CA SER A 126 -12.60 -13.27 -14.96
C SER A 126 -12.16 -12.21 -15.96
N PHE A 127 -12.74 -11.01 -15.90
CA PHE A 127 -12.32 -9.86 -16.71
C PHE A 127 -10.88 -9.43 -16.37
N ARG A 128 -10.53 -9.37 -15.07
CA ARG A 128 -9.14 -9.15 -14.65
C ARG A 128 -8.17 -10.19 -15.22
N ASP A 129 -8.53 -11.47 -15.10
CA ASP A 129 -7.67 -12.57 -15.62
C ASP A 129 -7.55 -12.48 -17.15
N TYR A 130 -8.58 -12.08 -17.85
CA TYR A 130 -8.55 -11.78 -19.27
C TYR A 130 -7.57 -10.64 -19.62
N LEU A 131 -7.61 -9.53 -18.87
CA LEU A 131 -6.68 -8.41 -19.04
C LEU A 131 -5.22 -8.84 -18.79
N ILE A 132 -4.97 -9.60 -17.72
CA ILE A 132 -3.64 -10.12 -17.40
C ILE A 132 -3.13 -11.05 -18.51
N LYS A 133 -4.01 -11.90 -19.05
CA LYS A 133 -3.67 -12.80 -20.14
C LYS A 133 -3.28 -12.01 -21.39
N ASN A 134 -4.09 -11.06 -21.82
CA ASN A 134 -3.80 -10.21 -22.98
C ASN A 134 -2.49 -9.43 -22.79
N PHE A 135 -2.27 -8.85 -21.60
CA PHE A 135 -1.03 -8.15 -21.31
C PHE A 135 0.18 -9.09 -21.41
N LYS A 136 0.08 -10.30 -20.83
CA LYS A 136 1.15 -11.30 -20.91
C LYS A 136 1.48 -11.75 -22.33
N GLU A 137 0.45 -11.97 -23.15
CA GLU A 137 0.59 -12.47 -24.54
C GLU A 137 1.14 -11.39 -25.48
N ASN A 138 0.84 -10.11 -25.22
CA ASN A 138 1.25 -8.99 -26.07
C ASN A 138 2.49 -8.25 -25.57
N SER A 139 2.96 -8.53 -24.34
CA SER A 139 4.18 -7.94 -23.79
C SER A 139 5.42 -8.57 -24.43
N LEU A 140 6.39 -7.73 -24.81
CA LEU A 140 7.64 -8.17 -25.45
C LEU A 140 8.58 -8.88 -24.48
N ASN A 141 8.51 -8.56 -23.20
CA ASN A 141 9.45 -9.03 -22.20
C ASN A 141 8.72 -9.47 -20.92
N TYR A 142 8.99 -10.72 -20.51
CA TYR A 142 8.43 -11.27 -19.27
C TYR A 142 8.73 -10.42 -18.03
N ILE A 143 9.91 -9.78 -17.97
CA ILE A 143 10.30 -8.96 -16.83
C ILE A 143 9.45 -7.69 -16.79
N SER A 144 9.24 -7.01 -17.92
CA SER A 144 8.37 -5.85 -18.01
C SER A 144 6.92 -6.21 -17.65
N PHE A 145 6.40 -7.31 -18.21
CA PHE A 145 5.10 -7.85 -17.81
C PHE A 145 5.02 -8.05 -16.29
N SER A 146 6.05 -8.64 -15.66
CA SER A 146 6.02 -8.96 -14.23
C SER A 146 5.90 -7.69 -13.35
N ILE A 147 6.62 -6.63 -13.72
CA ILE A 147 6.54 -5.32 -13.04
C ILE A 147 5.17 -4.68 -13.29
N GLY A 148 4.71 -4.65 -14.54
CA GLY A 148 3.41 -4.09 -14.87
C GLY A 148 2.27 -4.81 -14.17
N ASN A 149 2.32 -6.12 -14.10
CA ASN A 149 1.33 -6.91 -13.38
C ASN A 149 1.29 -6.55 -11.89
N ALA A 150 2.46 -6.30 -11.28
CA ALA A 150 2.54 -5.85 -9.90
C ALA A 150 2.00 -4.43 -9.70
N LEU A 151 2.30 -3.50 -10.60
CA LEU A 151 1.93 -2.09 -10.51
C LEU A 151 0.45 -1.83 -10.83
N ILE A 152 -0.14 -2.62 -11.75
CA ILE A 152 -1.51 -2.43 -12.24
C ILE A 152 -2.50 -3.30 -11.47
N PHE A 153 -2.18 -4.59 -11.31
CA PHE A 153 -3.08 -5.59 -10.74
C PHE A 153 -2.71 -6.00 -9.30
N GLY A 154 -1.56 -5.51 -8.77
CA GLY A 154 -1.09 -5.83 -7.42
C GLY A 154 -0.46 -7.22 -7.26
N ASP A 155 -0.35 -8.00 -8.32
CA ASP A 155 0.18 -9.37 -8.27
C ASP A 155 1.68 -9.41 -8.53
N ARG A 156 2.46 -9.57 -7.46
CA ARG A 156 3.94 -9.63 -7.47
C ARG A 156 4.50 -11.04 -7.66
N SER A 157 3.65 -12.04 -7.86
CA SER A 157 4.07 -13.44 -7.95
C SER A 157 4.98 -13.72 -9.16
N TYR A 158 4.92 -12.87 -10.17
CA TYR A 158 5.71 -12.99 -11.39
C TYR A 158 7.08 -12.31 -11.32
N ILE A 159 7.35 -11.48 -10.27
CA ILE A 159 8.62 -10.75 -10.15
C ILE A 159 9.76 -11.70 -9.78
N PRO A 160 10.85 -11.76 -10.58
CA PRO A 160 12.03 -12.54 -10.25
C PRO A 160 12.68 -12.11 -8.95
N GLN A 161 13.23 -13.06 -8.18
CA GLN A 161 13.81 -12.80 -6.86
C GLN A 161 14.99 -11.83 -6.87
N ASN A 162 15.84 -11.88 -7.91
CA ASN A 162 16.96 -10.96 -8.09
C ASN A 162 16.48 -9.50 -8.25
N ILE A 163 15.40 -9.27 -8.99
CA ILE A 163 14.80 -7.94 -9.13
C ILE A 163 14.20 -7.50 -7.80
N LYS A 164 13.41 -8.37 -7.16
CA LYS A 164 12.84 -8.07 -5.84
C LYS A 164 13.90 -7.67 -4.82
N LYS A 165 15.07 -8.36 -4.84
CA LYS A 165 16.21 -8.06 -3.95
C LYS A 165 16.80 -6.68 -4.25
N ALA A 166 16.97 -6.29 -5.52
CA ALA A 166 17.44 -4.96 -5.89
C ALA A 166 16.51 -3.86 -5.36
N PHE A 167 15.19 -4.02 -5.49
CA PHE A 167 14.21 -3.07 -4.95
C PHE A 167 14.20 -3.01 -3.41
N ILE A 168 14.52 -4.12 -2.71
CA ILE A 168 14.68 -4.12 -1.25
C ILE A 168 15.93 -3.33 -0.86
N ASN A 169 17.07 -3.62 -1.48
CA ASN A 169 18.35 -3.01 -1.16
C ASN A 169 18.36 -1.49 -1.39
N THR A 170 17.63 -1.02 -2.39
CA THR A 170 17.49 0.41 -2.71
C THR A 170 16.39 1.11 -1.90
N GLY A 171 15.60 0.36 -1.09
CA GLY A 171 14.44 0.89 -0.39
C GLY A 171 13.23 1.17 -1.28
N LEU A 172 13.27 0.77 -2.56
CA LEU A 172 12.20 0.97 -3.55
C LEU A 172 11.12 -0.11 -3.51
N ILE A 173 11.18 -1.06 -2.59
CA ILE A 173 10.21 -2.18 -2.51
C ILE A 173 8.75 -1.70 -2.42
N HIS A 174 8.53 -0.52 -1.84
CA HIS A 174 7.23 0.12 -1.73
C HIS A 174 6.66 0.54 -3.10
N LEU A 175 7.50 0.79 -4.11
CA LEU A 175 7.06 1.09 -5.48
C LEU A 175 6.54 -0.15 -6.20
N LEU A 176 7.02 -1.36 -5.88
CA LEU A 176 6.47 -2.61 -6.43
C LEU A 176 5.11 -2.99 -5.83
N ALA A 177 4.68 -2.27 -4.80
CA ALA A 177 3.34 -2.38 -4.24
C ALA A 177 2.46 -1.26 -4.76
N ILE A 178 1.21 -1.54 -5.08
CA ILE A 178 0.26 -0.45 -5.31
C ILE A 178 0.11 0.31 -3.98
N SER A 179 0.54 1.57 -4.00
CA SER A 179 0.58 2.46 -2.84
C SER A 179 -0.41 3.62 -2.97
N GLY A 180 -0.53 4.43 -1.92
CA GLY A 180 -1.31 5.68 -1.96
C GLY A 180 -0.84 6.64 -3.06
N LEU A 181 0.47 6.66 -3.35
CA LEU A 181 1.04 7.42 -4.44
C LEU A 181 0.51 6.97 -5.81
N HIS A 182 0.47 5.66 -6.06
CA HIS A 182 -0.08 5.10 -7.29
C HIS A 182 -1.55 5.50 -7.48
N ILE A 183 -2.36 5.41 -6.42
CA ILE A 183 -3.77 5.83 -6.47
C ILE A 183 -3.89 7.34 -6.70
N GLY A 184 -3.04 8.16 -6.07
CA GLY A 184 -2.98 9.60 -6.32
C GLY A 184 -2.64 9.93 -7.78
N LEU A 185 -1.66 9.23 -8.36
CA LEU A 185 -1.32 9.35 -9.79
C LEU A 185 -2.44 8.88 -10.70
N LEU A 186 -3.10 7.75 -10.37
CA LEU A 186 -4.27 7.27 -11.13
C LEU A 186 -5.41 8.29 -11.12
N ILE A 187 -5.70 8.90 -9.97
CA ILE A 187 -6.69 9.99 -9.89
C ILE A 187 -6.30 11.14 -10.80
N PHE A 188 -5.05 11.58 -10.73
CA PHE A 188 -4.55 12.67 -11.58
C PHE A 188 -4.66 12.32 -13.08
N ILE A 189 -4.25 11.11 -13.46
CA ILE A 189 -4.31 10.64 -14.85
C ILE A 189 -5.76 10.56 -15.34
N LEU A 190 -6.67 10.01 -14.55
CA LEU A 190 -8.09 9.92 -14.93
C LEU A 190 -8.73 11.31 -15.05
N LEU A 191 -8.46 12.22 -14.12
CA LEU A 191 -8.95 13.60 -14.21
C LEU A 191 -8.35 14.33 -15.42
N PHE A 192 -7.12 14.03 -15.81
CA PHE A 192 -6.48 14.57 -17.02
C PHE A 192 -7.13 14.00 -18.29
N ILE A 193 -7.32 12.68 -18.37
CA ILE A 193 -7.96 12.02 -19.51
C ILE A 193 -9.40 12.53 -19.71
N PHE A 194 -10.15 12.72 -18.63
CA PHE A 194 -11.52 13.20 -18.68
C PHE A 194 -11.66 14.72 -18.53
N SER A 195 -10.56 15.49 -18.66
CA SER A 195 -10.55 16.94 -18.50
C SER A 195 -11.39 17.69 -19.54
N PHE A 196 -11.67 17.06 -20.70
CA PHE A 196 -12.56 17.59 -21.75
C PHE A 196 -14.04 17.56 -21.37
N TRP A 197 -14.42 16.83 -20.31
CA TRP A 197 -15.77 16.82 -19.79
C TRP A 197 -15.92 17.82 -18.62
N ASP A 198 -17.18 18.10 -18.26
CA ASP A 198 -17.47 18.90 -17.08
C ASP A 198 -16.79 18.29 -15.83
N LYS A 199 -16.21 19.16 -14.99
CA LYS A 199 -15.45 18.74 -13.78
C LYS A 199 -16.24 17.79 -12.88
N ARG A 200 -17.55 17.99 -12.75
CA ARG A 200 -18.41 17.10 -11.95
C ARG A 200 -18.47 15.69 -12.53
N LYS A 201 -18.64 15.58 -13.86
CA LYS A 201 -18.67 14.29 -14.55
C LYS A 201 -17.31 13.56 -14.39
N SER A 202 -16.19 14.30 -14.55
CA SER A 202 -14.85 13.75 -14.36
C SER A 202 -14.65 13.21 -12.94
N TYR A 203 -15.12 13.93 -11.91
CA TYR A 203 -15.08 13.45 -10.54
C TYR A 203 -15.90 12.17 -10.33
N LEU A 204 -17.13 12.11 -10.87
CA LEU A 204 -17.99 10.93 -10.74
C LEU A 204 -17.41 9.69 -11.40
N ILE A 205 -16.85 9.83 -12.61
CA ILE A 205 -16.24 8.71 -13.34
C ILE A 205 -14.99 8.22 -12.57
N THR A 206 -14.17 9.14 -12.07
CA THR A 206 -13.00 8.79 -11.27
C THR A 206 -13.41 8.10 -9.97
N ILE A 207 -14.46 8.55 -9.29
CA ILE A 207 -15.00 7.89 -8.09
C ILE A 207 -15.48 6.48 -8.45
N LEU A 208 -16.22 6.32 -9.55
CA LEU A 208 -16.68 5.00 -9.99
C LEU A 208 -15.50 4.05 -10.25
N PHE A 209 -14.46 4.52 -10.94
CA PHE A 209 -13.24 3.75 -11.14
C PHE A 209 -12.62 3.33 -9.81
N LEU A 210 -12.49 4.24 -8.84
CA LEU A 210 -11.90 3.96 -7.52
C LEU A 210 -12.72 2.98 -6.67
N ILE A 211 -14.03 2.84 -6.93
CA ILE A 211 -14.87 1.83 -6.28
C ILE A 211 -14.56 0.43 -6.84
N PHE A 212 -14.34 0.31 -8.14
CA PHE A 212 -14.06 -0.98 -8.78
C PHE A 212 -12.59 -1.39 -8.71
N TYR A 213 -11.66 -0.45 -8.67
CA TYR A 213 -10.23 -0.73 -8.72
C TYR A 213 -9.73 -1.62 -7.55
N PRO A 214 -10.18 -1.44 -6.29
CA PRO A 214 -9.85 -2.38 -5.21
C PRO A 214 -10.29 -3.81 -5.48
N VAL A 215 -11.41 -4.04 -6.18
CA VAL A 215 -11.87 -5.38 -6.56
C VAL A 215 -10.89 -6.01 -7.55
N ILE A 216 -10.48 -5.26 -8.58
CA ILE A 216 -9.50 -5.70 -9.59
C ILE A 216 -8.16 -6.05 -8.93
N THR A 217 -7.76 -5.31 -7.89
CA THR A 217 -6.50 -5.51 -7.16
C THR A 217 -6.65 -6.41 -5.93
N ALA A 218 -7.75 -7.16 -5.77
CA ALA A 218 -8.02 -8.07 -4.64
C ALA A 218 -8.10 -7.41 -3.27
N PHE A 219 -8.65 -6.24 -3.18
CA PHE A 219 -8.79 -5.53 -1.91
C PHE A 219 -7.47 -5.46 -1.11
N HIS A 220 -6.33 -5.37 -1.81
CA HIS A 220 -5.09 -5.07 -1.09
C HIS A 220 -5.32 -3.90 -0.16
N ILE A 221 -5.07 -4.09 1.13
CA ILE A 221 -5.39 -3.13 2.18
C ILE A 221 -4.87 -1.71 1.87
N PRO A 222 -3.64 -1.51 1.36
CA PRO A 222 -3.15 -0.19 0.95
C PRO A 222 -3.99 0.45 -0.17
N VAL A 223 -4.42 -0.35 -1.17
CA VAL A 223 -5.24 0.14 -2.29
C VAL A 223 -6.62 0.55 -1.80
N PHE A 224 -7.27 -0.29 -1.00
CA PHE A 224 -8.57 0.01 -0.43
C PHE A 224 -8.56 1.33 0.36
N ARG A 225 -7.57 1.52 1.24
CA ARG A 225 -7.43 2.76 2.02
C ARG A 225 -7.23 3.99 1.12
N ALA A 226 -6.30 3.90 0.18
CA ALA A 226 -6.00 5.01 -0.72
C ALA A 226 -7.18 5.34 -1.63
N SER A 227 -7.88 4.33 -2.15
CA SER A 227 -9.11 4.53 -2.94
C SER A 227 -10.20 5.20 -2.10
N LEU A 228 -10.40 4.78 -0.85
CA LEU A 228 -11.38 5.39 0.05
C LEU A 228 -11.02 6.85 0.35
N MET A 229 -9.74 7.16 0.60
CA MET A 229 -9.27 8.55 0.75
C MET A 229 -9.53 9.38 -0.51
N GLY A 230 -9.23 8.82 -1.68
CA GLY A 230 -9.47 9.46 -2.98
C GLY A 230 -10.96 9.72 -3.25
N ILE A 231 -11.82 8.75 -2.96
CA ILE A 231 -13.28 8.87 -3.10
C ILE A 231 -13.81 10.00 -2.21
N LEU A 232 -13.41 10.04 -0.94
CA LEU A 232 -13.84 11.08 0.00
C LEU A 232 -13.36 12.47 -0.44
N TYR A 233 -12.12 12.57 -0.92
CA TYR A 233 -11.58 13.81 -1.45
C TYR A 233 -12.34 14.30 -2.67
N LEU A 234 -12.55 13.43 -3.67
CA LEU A 234 -13.28 13.78 -4.91
C LEU A 234 -14.75 14.07 -4.64
N TYR A 235 -15.39 13.34 -3.73
CA TYR A 235 -16.76 13.62 -3.30
C TYR A 235 -16.88 15.00 -2.64
N GLY A 236 -15.93 15.37 -1.80
CA GLY A 236 -15.87 16.72 -1.23
C GLY A 236 -15.73 17.81 -2.30
N LYS A 237 -14.88 17.59 -3.33
CA LYS A 237 -14.73 18.47 -4.49
C LYS A 237 -16.03 18.55 -5.31
N PHE A 238 -16.67 17.42 -5.55
CA PHE A 238 -17.95 17.33 -6.25
C PHE A 238 -19.07 18.14 -5.57
N LYS A 239 -19.09 18.12 -4.23
CA LYS A 239 -20.08 18.85 -3.40
C LYS A 239 -19.61 20.25 -3.00
N TYR A 240 -18.46 20.73 -3.50
CA TYR A 240 -17.87 22.03 -3.11
C TYR A 240 -17.68 22.21 -1.59
N LEU A 241 -17.39 21.13 -0.88
CA LEU A 241 -17.12 21.17 0.56
C LEU A 241 -15.69 21.62 0.85
N ALA A 242 -15.49 22.31 1.95
CA ALA A 242 -14.15 22.56 2.50
C ALA A 242 -13.55 21.23 2.97
N ILE A 243 -12.46 20.81 2.33
CA ILE A 243 -11.82 19.51 2.59
C ILE A 243 -10.60 19.71 3.47
N ASN A 244 -10.58 19.01 4.61
CA ASN A 244 -9.38 18.89 5.43
C ASN A 244 -8.78 17.49 5.24
N PRO A 245 -7.57 17.36 4.64
CA PRO A 245 -6.93 16.07 4.42
C PRO A 245 -6.73 15.26 5.70
N MET A 246 -6.47 15.92 6.84
CA MET A 246 -6.30 15.28 8.14
C MET A 246 -7.58 14.56 8.59
N ASN A 247 -8.75 15.19 8.37
CA ASN A 247 -10.04 14.59 8.71
C ASN A 247 -10.31 13.33 7.85
N ILE A 248 -9.95 13.36 6.54
CA ILE A 248 -10.06 12.19 5.67
C ILE A 248 -9.16 11.08 6.18
N LEU A 249 -7.90 11.38 6.52
CA LEU A 249 -6.94 10.42 7.02
C LEU A 249 -7.48 9.69 8.26
N PHE A 250 -7.92 10.44 9.27
CA PHE A 250 -8.45 9.86 10.51
C PHE A 250 -9.76 9.09 10.29
N PHE A 251 -10.64 9.58 9.43
CA PHE A 251 -11.88 8.88 9.10
C PHE A 251 -11.61 7.52 8.46
N VAL A 252 -10.64 7.45 7.53
CA VAL A 252 -10.27 6.19 6.89
C VAL A 252 -9.56 5.26 7.89
N ALA A 253 -8.77 5.80 8.83
CA ALA A 253 -8.20 5.02 9.93
C ALA A 253 -9.30 4.39 10.79
N PHE A 254 -10.31 5.18 11.15
CA PHE A 254 -11.47 4.76 11.91
C PHE A 254 -12.24 3.64 11.22
N ILE A 255 -12.62 3.83 9.94
CA ILE A 255 -13.35 2.82 9.18
C ILE A 255 -12.52 1.53 9.05
N SER A 256 -11.21 1.65 8.83
CA SER A 256 -10.32 0.48 8.74
C SER A 256 -10.28 -0.30 10.05
N ALA A 257 -10.20 0.38 11.19
CA ALA A 257 -10.21 -0.21 12.52
C ALA A 257 -11.58 -0.81 12.89
N LEU A 258 -12.67 -0.20 12.43
CA LEU A 258 -14.02 -0.71 12.66
C LEU A 258 -14.27 -2.02 11.91
N ILE A 259 -13.79 -2.13 10.65
CA ILE A 259 -13.95 -3.33 9.84
C ILE A 259 -13.03 -4.45 10.34
N TYR A 260 -11.80 -4.10 10.71
CA TYR A 260 -10.77 -5.04 11.13
C TYR A 260 -9.87 -4.42 12.22
N PRO A 261 -10.23 -4.58 13.51
CA PRO A 261 -9.52 -3.92 14.63
C PRO A 261 -8.01 -4.20 14.67
N GLU A 262 -7.59 -5.41 14.34
CA GLU A 262 -6.17 -5.81 14.37
C GLU A 262 -5.32 -5.11 13.29
N VAL A 263 -5.95 -4.46 12.31
CA VAL A 263 -5.22 -3.77 11.23
C VAL A 263 -4.30 -2.67 11.74
N ILE A 264 -4.62 -2.05 12.87
CA ILE A 264 -3.83 -0.97 13.51
C ILE A 264 -2.40 -1.46 13.83
N PHE A 265 -2.26 -2.73 14.21
CA PHE A 265 -0.98 -3.34 14.55
C PHE A 265 -0.22 -3.85 13.31
N SER A 266 -0.83 -3.84 12.14
CA SER A 266 -0.14 -4.23 10.92
C SER A 266 0.88 -3.17 10.49
N VAL A 267 2.11 -3.61 10.18
CA VAL A 267 3.20 -2.74 9.74
C VAL A 267 2.78 -1.90 8.52
N GLY A 268 2.05 -2.50 7.58
CA GLY A 268 1.55 -1.82 6.39
C GLY A 268 0.54 -0.71 6.68
N PHE A 269 -0.28 -0.85 7.74
CA PHE A 269 -1.18 0.20 8.20
C PHE A 269 -0.36 1.36 8.80
N GLN A 270 0.52 1.05 9.75
CA GLN A 270 1.31 2.05 10.46
C GLN A 270 2.17 2.87 9.49
N LEU A 271 2.92 2.21 8.58
CA LEU A 271 3.75 2.89 7.59
C LEU A 271 2.92 3.77 6.64
N SER A 272 1.76 3.29 6.19
CA SER A 272 0.90 4.06 5.29
C SER A 272 0.31 5.29 5.96
N PHE A 273 -0.17 5.18 7.20
CA PHE A 273 -0.78 6.29 7.90
C PHE A 273 0.24 7.31 8.37
N ILE A 274 1.40 6.87 8.90
CA ILE A 274 2.47 7.78 9.31
C ILE A 274 3.06 8.56 8.13
N ALA A 275 3.20 7.92 6.97
CA ALA A 275 3.66 8.59 5.75
C ALA A 275 2.71 9.72 5.34
N VAL A 276 1.40 9.44 5.23
CA VAL A 276 0.41 10.45 4.82
C VAL A 276 0.26 11.54 5.89
N PHE A 277 0.22 11.17 7.16
CA PHE A 277 0.19 12.11 8.29
C PHE A 277 1.39 13.06 8.24
N GLY A 278 2.57 12.50 8.08
CA GLY A 278 3.82 13.25 7.96
C GLY A 278 3.82 14.20 6.77
N LEU A 279 3.37 13.76 5.60
CA LEU A 279 3.27 14.60 4.41
C LEU A 279 2.26 15.74 4.59
N ILE A 280 1.12 15.51 5.25
CA ILE A 280 0.14 16.55 5.53
C ILE A 280 0.75 17.62 6.46
N LEU A 281 1.44 17.21 7.53
CA LEU A 281 2.10 18.13 8.45
C LEU A 281 3.27 18.88 7.80
N SER A 282 3.99 18.21 6.91
CA SER A 282 5.16 18.76 6.23
C SER A 282 4.82 19.57 4.98
N ARG A 283 3.55 19.69 4.61
CA ARG A 283 3.08 20.33 3.37
C ARG A 283 3.72 21.70 3.13
N LYS A 284 3.78 22.56 4.14
CA LYS A 284 4.35 23.92 4.05
C LYS A 284 5.87 23.94 3.74
N TYR A 285 6.57 22.83 3.96
CA TYR A 285 8.00 22.69 3.62
C TYR A 285 8.21 22.09 2.23
N ILE A 286 7.18 21.48 1.67
CA ILE A 286 7.21 20.82 0.35
C ILE A 286 6.78 21.80 -0.74
N GLU A 287 5.80 22.67 -0.45
CA GLU A 287 5.30 23.66 -1.41
C GLU A 287 6.30 24.81 -1.57
N ILE A 288 7.09 24.76 -2.67
CA ILE A 288 8.10 25.77 -2.99
C ILE A 288 7.62 26.56 -4.21
N ASP A 289 7.85 27.86 -4.19
CA ASP A 289 7.59 28.72 -5.35
C ASP A 289 8.87 28.89 -6.19
N ILE A 290 8.92 28.15 -7.30
CA ILE A 290 10.02 28.16 -8.28
C ILE A 290 9.41 28.43 -9.66
N LYS A 291 9.96 29.42 -10.37
CA LYS A 291 9.48 29.82 -11.71
C LYS A 291 9.62 28.69 -12.75
N ASN A 292 10.73 27.96 -12.72
CA ASN A 292 10.97 26.87 -13.64
C ASN A 292 10.13 25.63 -13.25
N LYS A 293 9.17 25.26 -14.09
CA LYS A 293 8.22 24.15 -13.83
C LYS A 293 8.93 22.80 -13.66
N PHE A 294 9.97 22.53 -14.46
CA PHE A 294 10.72 21.27 -14.36
C PHE A 294 11.50 21.20 -13.05
N LEU A 295 12.23 22.28 -12.70
CA LEU A 295 12.96 22.36 -11.44
C LEU A 295 12.01 22.29 -10.23
N LYS A 296 10.86 22.96 -10.30
CA LYS A 296 9.80 22.86 -9.28
C LYS A 296 9.34 21.43 -9.10
N PHE A 297 9.04 20.73 -10.19
CA PHE A 297 8.62 19.33 -10.13
C PHE A 297 9.69 18.44 -9.49
N PHE A 298 10.95 18.59 -9.92
CA PHE A 298 12.08 17.80 -9.39
C PHE A 298 12.28 18.02 -7.89
N ILE A 299 12.38 19.27 -7.45
CA ILE A 299 12.62 19.61 -6.05
C ILE A 299 11.40 19.21 -5.18
N THR A 300 10.18 19.45 -5.66
CA THR A 300 8.96 19.03 -4.93
C THR A 300 8.92 17.50 -4.77
N SER A 301 9.25 16.74 -5.80
CA SER A 301 9.32 15.27 -5.73
C SER A 301 10.40 14.79 -4.76
N MET A 302 11.56 15.46 -4.75
CA MET A 302 12.65 15.15 -3.82
C MET A 302 12.24 15.44 -2.36
N LEU A 303 11.57 16.57 -2.11
CA LEU A 303 11.09 16.93 -0.77
C LEU A 303 9.95 16.00 -0.31
N LEU A 304 9.02 15.62 -1.20
CA LEU A 304 8.00 14.63 -0.91
C LEU A 304 8.64 13.30 -0.49
N SER A 305 9.64 12.83 -1.24
CA SER A 305 10.38 11.62 -0.91
C SER A 305 11.13 11.74 0.42
N PHE A 306 11.82 12.86 0.64
CA PHE A 306 12.55 13.13 1.88
C PHE A 306 11.62 13.12 3.10
N PHE A 307 10.51 13.87 3.07
CA PHE A 307 9.58 13.89 4.21
C PHE A 307 8.83 12.57 4.41
N ALA A 308 8.49 11.85 3.34
CA ALA A 308 7.92 10.52 3.49
C ALA A 308 8.90 9.57 4.19
N VAL A 309 10.17 9.57 3.78
CA VAL A 309 11.24 8.78 4.40
C VAL A 309 11.46 9.22 5.84
N LEU A 310 11.58 10.54 6.10
CA LEU A 310 11.78 11.09 7.45
C LEU A 310 10.75 10.59 8.46
N TRP A 311 9.47 10.52 8.05
CA TRP A 311 8.39 10.04 8.92
C TRP A 311 8.31 8.52 9.02
N THR A 312 8.74 7.77 8.01
CA THR A 312 8.61 6.30 8.01
C THR A 312 9.85 5.56 8.51
N THR A 313 11.04 6.17 8.44
CA THR A 313 12.32 5.50 8.77
C THR A 313 12.35 4.89 10.17
N PRO A 314 11.87 5.54 11.26
CA PRO A 314 11.92 4.90 12.57
C PRO A 314 11.18 3.57 12.63
N LEU A 315 9.99 3.50 12.01
CA LEU A 315 9.24 2.25 11.94
C LEU A 315 9.88 1.24 11.00
N ILE A 316 10.51 1.68 9.91
CA ILE A 316 11.23 0.79 9.00
C ILE A 316 12.40 0.13 9.73
N ILE A 317 13.19 0.88 10.48
CA ILE A 317 14.29 0.33 11.28
C ILE A 317 13.74 -0.59 12.37
N PHE A 318 12.73 -0.16 13.12
CA PHE A 318 12.11 -0.95 14.20
C PHE A 318 11.57 -2.31 13.76
N TYR A 319 10.96 -2.39 12.55
CA TYR A 319 10.36 -3.64 12.06
C TYR A 319 11.25 -4.47 11.16
N PHE A 320 12.13 -3.84 10.38
CA PHE A 320 12.91 -4.51 9.34
C PHE A 320 14.40 -4.52 9.58
N HIS A 321 14.89 -3.79 10.60
CA HIS A 321 16.32 -3.71 10.98
C HIS A 321 17.25 -3.28 9.83
N GLN A 322 16.71 -2.56 8.86
CA GLN A 322 17.46 -2.11 7.68
C GLN A 322 16.92 -0.79 7.15
N PHE A 323 17.78 -0.02 6.51
CA PHE A 323 17.40 1.22 5.84
C PHE A 323 18.33 1.50 4.67
N SER A 324 17.79 2.05 3.58
CA SER A 324 18.56 2.48 2.41
C SER A 324 18.45 3.99 2.22
N PRO A 325 19.51 4.77 2.50
CA PRO A 325 19.53 6.22 2.27
C PRO A 325 19.32 6.60 0.80
N THR A 326 19.68 5.71 -0.13
CA THR A 326 19.48 5.93 -1.57
C THR A 326 18.01 6.04 -1.94
N SER A 327 17.09 5.55 -1.09
CA SER A 327 15.64 5.55 -1.35
C SER A 327 15.08 6.94 -1.68
N ILE A 328 15.62 8.01 -1.08
CA ILE A 328 15.17 9.40 -1.32
C ILE A 328 15.44 9.79 -2.77
N PHE A 329 16.67 9.59 -3.24
CA PHE A 329 17.05 9.92 -4.62
C PHE A 329 16.44 8.93 -5.61
N ALA A 330 16.56 7.64 -5.33
CA ALA A 330 16.04 6.59 -6.17
C ALA A 330 14.53 6.76 -6.43
N THR A 331 13.72 7.01 -5.40
CA THR A 331 12.28 7.27 -5.56
C THR A 331 12.02 8.51 -6.41
N THR A 332 12.82 9.59 -6.24
CA THR A 332 12.65 10.81 -7.02
C THR A 332 12.88 10.56 -8.52
N PHE A 333 13.94 9.84 -8.86
CA PHE A 333 14.24 9.52 -10.27
C PHE A 333 13.26 8.50 -10.86
N GLU A 334 12.85 7.50 -10.07
CA GLU A 334 11.85 6.50 -10.48
C GLU A 334 10.48 7.12 -10.79
N MET A 335 10.12 8.23 -10.14
CA MET A 335 8.87 8.94 -10.41
C MET A 335 8.76 9.42 -11.86
N PHE A 336 9.89 9.80 -12.49
CA PHE A 336 9.90 10.23 -13.90
C PHE A 336 9.53 9.07 -14.85
N LEU A 337 9.81 7.84 -14.48
CA LEU A 337 9.45 6.65 -15.25
C LEU A 337 8.08 6.11 -14.83
N LEU A 338 7.74 6.19 -13.55
CA LEU A 338 6.49 5.67 -13.01
C LEU A 338 5.26 6.41 -13.55
N ILE A 339 5.34 7.76 -13.67
CA ILE A 339 4.22 8.57 -14.16
C ILE A 339 3.83 8.18 -15.59
N PRO A 340 4.73 8.23 -16.60
CA PRO A 340 4.37 7.82 -17.96
C PRO A 340 4.04 6.32 -18.04
N TYR A 341 4.67 5.48 -17.22
CA TYR A 341 4.33 4.06 -17.14
C TYR A 341 2.87 3.84 -16.73
N LEU A 342 2.43 4.47 -15.64
CA LEU A 342 1.05 4.37 -15.17
C LEU A 342 0.05 5.01 -16.15
N PHE A 343 0.42 6.12 -16.81
CA PHE A 343 -0.40 6.72 -17.86
C PHE A 343 -0.66 5.75 -19.01
N LEU A 344 0.40 5.14 -19.54
CA LEU A 344 0.28 4.11 -20.57
C LEU A 344 -0.47 2.87 -20.09
N SER A 345 -0.31 2.51 -18.83
CA SER A 345 -1.04 1.39 -18.22
C SER A 345 -2.55 1.62 -18.23
N VAL A 346 -2.99 2.83 -17.88
CA VAL A 346 -4.42 3.21 -17.94
C VAL A 346 -4.93 3.17 -19.38
N LEU A 347 -4.19 3.73 -20.34
CA LEU A 347 -4.57 3.65 -21.76
C LEU A 347 -4.64 2.21 -22.26
N ASN A 348 -3.68 1.36 -21.87
CA ASN A 348 -3.67 -0.06 -22.22
C ASN A 348 -4.85 -0.82 -21.56
N MET A 349 -5.25 -0.45 -20.34
CA MET A 349 -6.47 -1.03 -19.72
C MET A 349 -7.72 -0.71 -20.54
N PHE A 350 -7.88 0.53 -21.04
CA PHE A 350 -9.01 0.90 -21.91
C PHE A 350 -8.96 0.19 -23.26
N SER A 351 -7.78 -0.08 -23.79
CA SER A 351 -7.60 -0.85 -25.02
C SER A 351 -7.55 -2.38 -24.80
N LEU A 352 -7.87 -2.84 -23.59
CA LEU A 352 -7.82 -4.25 -23.19
C LEU A 352 -6.46 -4.92 -23.45
N PHE A 353 -5.36 -4.14 -23.46
CA PHE A 353 -4.01 -4.57 -23.81
C PHE A 353 -3.92 -5.20 -25.22
N LEU A 354 -4.67 -4.67 -26.19
CA LEU A 354 -4.66 -5.16 -27.58
C LEU A 354 -3.81 -4.28 -28.51
N ILE A 355 -3.49 -3.05 -28.11
CA ILE A 355 -2.72 -2.10 -28.95
C ILE A 355 -1.22 -2.31 -28.71
N LYS A 356 -0.58 -3.17 -29.52
CA LYS A 356 0.84 -3.51 -29.41
C LYS A 356 1.80 -2.30 -29.32
N PRO A 357 1.70 -1.22 -30.12
CA PRO A 357 2.60 -0.08 -29.99
C PRO A 357 2.57 0.57 -28.60
N LEU A 358 1.41 0.68 -27.96
CA LEU A 358 1.30 1.23 -26.60
C LEU A 358 1.96 0.31 -25.56
N ILE A 359 1.82 -1.00 -25.73
CA ILE A 359 2.44 -2.00 -24.86
C ILE A 359 3.96 -1.96 -25.03
N ASN A 360 4.47 -1.86 -26.26
CA ASN A 360 5.90 -1.78 -26.54
C ASN A 360 6.56 -0.59 -25.87
N ILE A 361 5.92 0.59 -25.92
CA ILE A 361 6.41 1.81 -25.23
C ILE A 361 6.38 1.60 -23.71
N MET A 362 5.30 1.01 -23.20
CA MET A 362 5.17 0.69 -21.78
C MET A 362 6.24 -0.30 -21.33
N ASP A 363 6.51 -1.34 -22.11
CA ASP A 363 7.56 -2.34 -21.85
C ASP A 363 8.95 -1.70 -21.83
N PHE A 364 9.24 -0.80 -22.76
CA PHE A 364 10.50 -0.06 -22.79
C PHE A 364 10.69 0.75 -21.51
N ILE A 365 9.67 1.51 -21.08
CA ILE A 365 9.73 2.29 -19.83
C ILE A 365 9.87 1.35 -18.62
N GLY A 366 9.15 0.23 -18.60
CA GLY A 366 9.26 -0.77 -17.53
C GLY A 366 10.65 -1.38 -17.41
N LEU A 367 11.35 -1.63 -18.53
CA LEU A 367 12.73 -2.09 -18.51
C LEU A 367 13.67 -1.01 -17.95
N LYS A 368 13.49 0.26 -18.36
CA LYS A 368 14.28 1.38 -17.82
C LYS A 368 14.05 1.61 -16.33
N PHE A 369 12.82 1.39 -15.84
CA PHE A 369 12.49 1.41 -14.43
C PHE A 369 13.32 0.35 -13.65
N ILE A 370 13.47 -0.85 -14.19
CA ILE A 370 14.28 -1.91 -13.58
C ILE A 370 15.78 -1.61 -13.65
N GLU A 371 16.25 -1.11 -14.80
CA GLU A 371 17.67 -0.73 -14.98
C GLU A 371 18.08 0.34 -13.97
N LEU A 372 17.23 1.36 -13.77
CA LEU A 372 17.47 2.42 -12.82
C LEU A 372 17.53 1.89 -11.37
N ALA A 373 16.60 1.02 -10.98
CA ALA A 373 16.64 0.37 -9.67
C ALA A 373 17.92 -0.44 -9.46
N LYS A 374 18.40 -1.19 -10.47
CA LYS A 374 19.65 -1.93 -10.41
C LYS A 374 20.87 -1.02 -10.35
N LEU A 375 20.83 0.12 -11.01
CA LEU A 375 21.90 1.12 -10.94
C LEU A 375 22.04 1.66 -9.52
N PHE A 376 20.95 1.98 -8.84
CA PHE A 376 21.00 2.37 -7.43
C PHE A 376 21.41 1.21 -6.50
N ASP A 377 21.03 -0.04 -6.82
CA ASP A 377 21.48 -1.23 -6.07
C ASP A 377 23.01 -1.45 -6.17
N SER A 378 23.60 -1.11 -7.31
CA SER A 378 25.06 -1.23 -7.53
C SER A 378 25.88 -0.33 -6.61
N LEU A 379 25.29 0.74 -6.06
CA LEU A 379 25.95 1.63 -5.09
C LEU A 379 26.17 0.96 -3.72
N LYS A 380 25.45 -0.12 -3.42
CA LYS A 380 25.56 -0.91 -2.18
C LYS A 380 25.47 -0.09 -0.87
N ILE A 381 24.65 0.94 -0.83
CA ILE A 381 24.52 1.89 0.30
C ILE A 381 23.32 1.48 1.19
N MET A 382 23.11 0.20 1.46
CA MET A 382 22.10 -0.25 2.40
C MET A 382 22.75 -0.45 3.79
N ALA A 383 22.18 0.18 4.80
CA ALA A 383 22.52 -0.08 6.20
C ALA A 383 21.64 -1.23 6.72
N SER A 384 22.26 -2.25 7.27
CA SER A 384 21.61 -3.42 7.89
C SER A 384 22.05 -3.52 9.35
N ASN A 385 21.35 -4.38 10.11
CA ASN A 385 21.58 -4.59 11.55
C ASN A 385 21.41 -3.29 12.36
N LEU A 386 20.37 -2.53 12.02
CA LEU A 386 19.95 -1.35 12.75
C LEU A 386 18.87 -1.76 13.73
N ASP A 387 18.99 -1.35 14.99
CA ASP A 387 17.98 -1.61 16.01
C ASP A 387 17.51 -0.31 16.65
N LEU A 388 16.22 -0.22 16.92
CA LEU A 388 15.60 0.87 17.67
C LEU A 388 14.63 0.29 18.69
N ASN A 389 14.68 0.80 19.91
CA ASN A 389 13.71 0.52 20.94
C ASN A 389 12.43 1.35 20.76
N LEU A 390 11.32 0.88 21.31
CA LEU A 390 10.04 1.61 21.24
C LEU A 390 10.15 3.03 21.81
N ILE A 391 10.91 3.22 22.88
CA ILE A 391 11.12 4.53 23.52
C ILE A 391 11.85 5.48 22.56
N GLU A 392 12.84 5.02 21.84
CA GLU A 392 13.60 5.80 20.85
C GLU A 392 12.70 6.22 19.67
N VAL A 393 11.88 5.29 19.19
CA VAL A 393 10.89 5.59 18.14
C VAL A 393 9.90 6.65 18.60
N LEU A 394 9.36 6.55 19.82
CA LEU A 394 8.44 7.53 20.38
C LEU A 394 9.10 8.90 20.59
N THR A 395 10.32 8.92 21.13
CA THR A 395 11.12 10.15 21.34
C THR A 395 11.37 10.86 20.01
N TYR A 396 11.74 10.10 18.98
CA TYR A 396 11.92 10.64 17.63
C TYR A 396 10.65 11.32 17.10
N TYR A 397 9.48 10.68 17.23
CA TYR A 397 8.23 11.26 16.75
C TYR A 397 7.80 12.49 17.54
N ILE A 398 8.06 12.54 18.85
CA ILE A 398 7.79 13.72 19.67
C ILE A 398 8.66 14.89 19.20
N LEU A 399 9.96 14.66 18.97
CA LEU A 399 10.87 15.70 18.49
C LEU A 399 10.51 16.17 17.08
N LEU A 400 10.24 15.23 16.18
CA LEU A 400 9.82 15.52 14.80
C LEU A 400 8.53 16.32 14.75
N GLY A 401 7.54 15.95 15.56
CA GLY A 401 6.28 16.67 15.70
C GLY A 401 6.48 18.08 16.26
N PHE A 402 7.32 18.23 17.29
CA PHE A 402 7.67 19.52 17.86
C PHE A 402 8.33 20.45 16.82
N ILE A 403 9.34 19.98 16.09
CA ILE A 403 9.99 20.76 15.05
C ILE A 403 9.01 21.15 13.94
N THR A 404 8.14 20.24 13.54
CA THR A 404 7.19 20.45 12.45
C THR A 404 6.11 21.48 12.82
N ILE A 405 5.55 21.40 14.02
CA ILE A 405 4.42 22.22 14.46
C ILE A 405 4.85 23.60 14.98
N ASN A 406 6.01 23.71 15.64
CA ASN A 406 6.46 24.92 16.27
C ASN A 406 6.63 26.07 15.26
N SER A 407 5.79 27.11 15.34
CA SER A 407 5.82 28.28 14.45
C SER A 407 6.96 29.28 14.75
N LYS A 408 7.54 29.22 15.95
CA LYS A 408 8.60 30.17 16.38
C LYS A 408 9.94 29.88 15.71
N ILE A 409 10.20 28.64 15.26
CA ILE A 409 11.45 28.29 14.59
C ILE A 409 11.37 28.72 13.12
N LYS A 410 12.35 29.53 12.67
CA LYS A 410 12.45 29.92 11.25
C LYS A 410 12.61 28.70 10.34
N ILE A 411 12.05 28.76 9.14
CA ILE A 411 11.94 27.62 8.22
C ILE A 411 13.31 26.99 7.88
N ILE A 412 14.34 27.82 7.71
CA ILE A 412 15.70 27.37 7.40
C ILE A 412 16.31 26.53 8.52
N TYR A 413 16.11 26.94 9.80
CA TYR A 413 16.58 26.16 10.94
C TYR A 413 15.84 24.83 11.08
N LYS A 414 14.58 24.75 10.63
CA LYS A 414 13.83 23.50 10.63
C LYS A 414 14.42 22.47 9.65
N TYR A 415 14.84 22.89 8.46
CA TYR A 415 15.51 21.95 7.55
C TYR A 415 16.81 21.41 8.15
N ILE A 416 17.59 22.26 8.82
CA ILE A 416 18.80 21.84 9.54
C ILE A 416 18.43 20.85 10.66
N LEU A 417 17.42 21.15 11.45
CA LEU A 417 16.96 20.28 12.54
C LEU A 417 16.41 18.94 12.01
N PHE A 418 15.67 18.93 10.91
CA PHE A 418 15.21 17.69 10.28
C PHE A 418 16.40 16.84 9.83
N PHE A 419 17.42 17.43 9.26
CA PHE A 419 18.62 16.71 8.84
C PHE A 419 19.41 16.17 10.06
N ILE A 420 19.58 16.97 11.09
CA ILE A 420 20.23 16.55 12.34
C ILE A 420 19.45 15.40 12.99
N LEU A 421 18.14 15.53 13.13
CA LEU A 421 17.29 14.50 13.71
C LEU A 421 17.35 13.20 12.90
N PHE A 422 17.36 13.30 11.58
CA PHE A 422 17.49 12.16 10.69
C PHE A 422 18.85 11.47 10.83
N SER A 423 19.94 12.24 10.90
CA SER A 423 21.30 11.72 11.10
C SER A 423 21.45 11.10 12.49
N PHE A 424 20.89 11.72 13.52
CA PHE A 424 20.91 11.22 14.90
C PHE A 424 20.25 9.84 15.03
N LEU A 425 19.19 9.59 14.26
CA LEU A 425 18.53 8.29 14.24
C LEU A 425 19.49 7.14 13.86
N PHE A 426 20.44 7.38 12.95
CA PHE A 426 21.44 6.38 12.58
C PHE A 426 22.50 6.17 13.64
N VAL A 427 22.81 7.18 14.43
CA VAL A 427 23.75 7.05 15.55
C VAL A 427 23.10 6.18 16.64
N MET A 428 21.82 6.47 16.98
CA MET A 428 21.09 5.70 17.98
C MET A 428 20.85 4.25 17.55
N SER A 429 20.57 4.00 16.28
CA SER A 429 20.27 2.64 15.78
C SER A 429 21.49 1.70 15.70
N LYS A 430 22.71 2.18 15.98
CA LYS A 430 23.93 1.36 15.99
C LYS A 430 24.47 1.08 17.39
N ILE A 431 23.95 1.77 18.41
CA ILE A 431 24.27 1.58 19.82
C ILE A 431 23.37 0.49 20.41
#